data_9e9adb481fabf2471701b2dfe1bff118
#
_entry.id   9e9adb481fabf2471701b2dfe1bff118
#
_cell.length_a   1.000
_cell.length_b   1.000
_cell.length_c   1.000
_cell.angle_alpha   90.00
_cell.angle_beta   90.00
_cell.angle_gamma   90.00
#
_symmetry.space_group_name_H-M   'P 1'
#
loop_
_entity.id
_entity.type
_entity.pdbx_description
1 polymer ?
#
loop_
_entity_poly.entity_id
_entity_poly.type
_entity_poly.pdbx_seq_one_letter_code
_entity_poly.pdbx_strand_id
1 'polypeptide(L)'
;MSKVKFTDALRAEYENLFNCCIIRPERVSVIDVMVSKLLANRTRYQQVGENTGIPWFFVAVIHNMEASLSFTRHLHNGDPLTGRTFQVPKGRPLRGNPPFSWEESAVDALNLRKLGPQTDWSLSGLLYQIEGYNGWGYRLYHPYVPTPYLWSFANHYRSGKYVADGTWSDTAVSKQCGAAVILRRMAETGIIEFADQPVPATNAQPLVVSYAVQKPSDPAILKQAEDLQKWLNTFPGIFVKPDGWPGQRTSDAYRRITGVFLPGDPRA
;
A
#
# COMPACT_ATOMS: atom_id res chain seq x y z
N MET A 1 -21.00 -1.54 13.45
CA MET A 1 -19.85 -0.67 13.78
C MET A 1 -20.05 0.67 13.11
N SER A 2 -19.84 1.79 13.80
CA SER A 2 -19.90 3.12 13.20
C SER A 2 -18.82 3.24 12.14
N LYS A 3 -19.21 3.59 10.91
CA LYS A 3 -18.28 3.81 9.81
C LYS A 3 -17.71 5.22 9.95
N VAL A 4 -16.39 5.36 9.98
CA VAL A 4 -15.73 6.66 9.90
C VAL A 4 -16.04 7.27 8.53
N LYS A 5 -16.47 8.54 8.49
CA LYS A 5 -16.78 9.21 7.24
C LYS A 5 -15.48 9.57 6.49
N PHE A 6 -15.43 9.27 5.19
CA PHE A 6 -14.32 9.68 4.34
C PHE A 6 -14.49 11.16 3.97
N THR A 7 -13.69 12.02 4.59
CA THR A 7 -13.70 13.48 4.43
C THR A 7 -12.46 13.95 3.71
N ASP A 8 -12.45 15.19 3.21
CA ASP A 8 -11.27 15.78 2.57
C ASP A 8 -10.07 15.87 3.54
N ALA A 9 -10.33 16.14 4.82
CA ALA A 9 -9.28 16.13 5.84
C ALA A 9 -8.67 14.73 6.02
N LEU A 10 -9.49 13.68 6.00
CA LEU A 10 -8.99 12.30 6.10
C LEU A 10 -8.28 11.87 4.81
N ARG A 11 -8.74 12.34 3.66
CA ARG A 11 -8.05 12.16 2.36
C ARG A 11 -6.65 12.74 2.43
N ALA A 12 -6.54 14.01 2.81
CA ALA A 12 -5.25 14.69 2.94
C ALA A 12 -4.32 14.02 3.97
N GLU A 13 -4.87 13.50 5.08
CA GLU A 13 -4.12 12.75 6.08
C GLU A 13 -3.48 11.49 5.48
N TYR A 14 -4.25 10.67 4.74
CA TYR A 14 -3.72 9.46 4.11
C TYR A 14 -2.63 9.77 3.08
N GLU A 15 -2.86 10.77 2.23
CA GLU A 15 -1.90 11.21 1.22
C GLU A 15 -0.60 11.69 1.86
N ASN A 16 -0.70 12.52 2.91
CA ASN A 16 0.46 13.00 3.64
C ASN A 16 1.23 11.84 4.31
N LEU A 17 0.54 10.96 5.03
CA LEU A 17 1.17 9.81 5.67
C LEU A 17 1.85 8.89 4.64
N PHE A 18 1.22 8.65 3.49
CA PHE A 18 1.81 7.82 2.45
C PHE A 18 3.03 8.48 1.79
N ASN A 19 2.95 9.78 1.51
CA ASN A 19 4.05 10.55 0.93
C ASN A 19 5.26 10.64 1.86
N CYS A 20 5.03 10.81 3.16
CA CYS A 20 6.07 10.87 4.19
C CYS A 20 6.45 9.50 4.78
N CYS A 21 5.92 8.41 4.23
CA CYS A 21 6.21 7.06 4.69
C CYS A 21 7.66 6.68 4.38
N ILE A 22 8.43 6.44 5.44
CA ILE A 22 9.80 5.93 5.36
C ILE A 22 9.79 4.50 5.89
N ILE A 23 10.08 3.55 5.01
CA ILE A 23 10.23 2.15 5.37
C ILE A 23 11.49 2.00 6.22
N ARG A 24 11.38 1.30 7.35
CA ARG A 24 12.54 1.05 8.21
C ARG A 24 13.59 0.24 7.45
N PRO A 25 14.86 0.68 7.40
CA PRO A 25 15.90 0.03 6.59
C PRO A 25 16.05 -1.46 6.87
N GLU A 26 15.97 -1.87 8.12
CA GLU A 26 16.07 -3.28 8.56
C GLU A 26 14.88 -4.13 8.17
N ARG A 27 13.83 -3.54 7.62
CA ARG A 27 12.61 -4.24 7.15
C ARG A 27 12.50 -4.35 5.65
N VAL A 28 13.32 -3.62 4.90
CA VAL A 28 13.24 -3.57 3.43
C VAL A 28 13.34 -4.96 2.79
N SER A 29 14.32 -5.77 3.18
CA SER A 29 14.51 -7.12 2.62
C SER A 29 13.30 -8.04 2.87
N VAL A 30 12.71 -7.96 4.07
CA VAL A 30 11.52 -8.75 4.42
C VAL A 30 10.32 -8.32 3.57
N ILE A 31 10.17 -7.02 3.34
CA ILE A 31 9.09 -6.47 2.50
C ILE A 31 9.30 -6.87 1.04
N ASP A 32 10.54 -6.85 0.53
CA ASP A 32 10.86 -7.29 -0.83
C ASP A 32 10.49 -8.74 -1.08
N VAL A 33 10.72 -9.61 -0.10
CA VAL A 33 10.27 -11.01 -0.15
C VAL A 33 8.74 -11.11 -0.18
N MET A 34 8.03 -10.29 0.61
CA MET A 34 6.56 -10.25 0.56
C MET A 34 6.07 -9.78 -0.82
N VAL A 35 6.60 -8.68 -1.34
CA VAL A 35 6.27 -8.16 -2.66
C VAL A 35 6.51 -9.20 -3.75
N SER A 36 7.64 -9.90 -3.70
CA SER A 36 7.97 -10.99 -4.66
C SER A 36 6.92 -12.11 -4.64
N LYS A 37 6.43 -12.51 -3.45
CA LYS A 37 5.37 -13.50 -3.30
C LYS A 37 4.03 -13.00 -3.88
N LEU A 38 3.70 -11.73 -3.69
CA LEU A 38 2.50 -11.13 -4.29
C LEU A 38 2.59 -11.14 -5.82
N LEU A 39 3.74 -10.76 -6.36
CA LEU A 39 3.99 -10.75 -7.81
C LEU A 39 3.94 -12.16 -8.43
N ALA A 40 4.47 -13.16 -7.76
CA ALA A 40 4.40 -14.55 -8.22
C ALA A 40 2.96 -15.05 -8.41
N ASN A 41 1.99 -14.41 -7.74
CA ASN A 41 0.56 -14.75 -7.82
C ASN A 41 -0.27 -13.64 -8.48
N ARG A 42 0.37 -12.68 -9.16
CA ARG A 42 -0.29 -11.50 -9.74
C ARG A 42 -1.46 -11.86 -10.64
N THR A 43 -1.32 -12.86 -11.49
CA THR A 43 -2.37 -13.29 -12.43
C THR A 43 -3.66 -13.68 -11.70
N ARG A 44 -3.57 -14.37 -10.56
CA ARG A 44 -4.73 -14.74 -9.74
C ARG A 44 -5.44 -13.52 -9.17
N TYR A 45 -4.68 -12.52 -8.70
CA TYR A 45 -5.23 -11.25 -8.20
C TYR A 45 -5.84 -10.42 -9.31
N GLN A 46 -5.23 -10.42 -10.52
CA GLN A 46 -5.79 -9.76 -11.70
C GLN A 46 -7.12 -10.38 -12.10
N GLN A 47 -7.25 -11.69 -12.11
CA GLN A 47 -8.50 -12.39 -12.41
C GLN A 47 -9.64 -11.98 -11.43
N VAL A 48 -9.35 -11.87 -10.13
CA VAL A 48 -10.32 -11.34 -9.15
C VAL A 48 -10.63 -9.88 -9.43
N GLY A 49 -9.62 -9.08 -9.75
CA GLY A 49 -9.76 -7.66 -10.08
C GLY A 49 -10.64 -7.42 -11.31
N GLU A 50 -10.44 -8.18 -12.38
CA GLU A 50 -11.25 -8.12 -13.61
C GLU A 50 -12.73 -8.45 -13.34
N ASN A 51 -12.99 -9.44 -12.47
CA ASN A 51 -14.35 -9.85 -12.10
C ASN A 51 -15.05 -8.86 -11.16
N THR A 52 -14.33 -7.97 -10.49
CA THR A 52 -14.86 -7.11 -9.44
C THR A 52 -14.68 -5.61 -9.71
N GLY A 53 -13.83 -5.22 -10.66
CA GLY A 53 -13.42 -3.84 -10.89
C GLY A 53 -12.52 -3.29 -9.77
N ILE A 54 -11.83 -4.17 -9.03
CA ILE A 54 -10.96 -3.82 -7.91
C ILE A 54 -9.49 -3.91 -8.37
N PRO A 55 -8.63 -2.93 -8.03
CA PRO A 55 -7.21 -3.01 -8.37
C PRO A 55 -6.57 -4.30 -7.82
N TRP A 56 -5.83 -5.03 -8.66
CA TRP A 56 -5.21 -6.30 -8.29
C TRP A 56 -4.32 -6.21 -7.05
N PHE A 57 -3.63 -5.09 -6.88
CA PHE A 57 -2.74 -4.88 -5.74
C PHE A 57 -3.52 -4.66 -4.42
N PHE A 58 -4.74 -4.14 -4.47
CA PHE A 58 -5.62 -4.13 -3.31
C PHE A 58 -5.97 -5.57 -2.90
N VAL A 59 -6.41 -6.40 -3.86
CA VAL A 59 -6.75 -7.81 -3.60
C VAL A 59 -5.55 -8.56 -3.02
N ALA A 60 -4.36 -8.36 -3.60
CA ALA A 60 -3.12 -8.98 -3.16
C ALA A 60 -2.74 -8.59 -1.72
N VAL A 61 -2.79 -7.30 -1.40
CA VAL A 61 -2.45 -6.81 -0.07
C VAL A 61 -3.46 -7.29 0.98
N ILE A 62 -4.76 -7.25 0.69
CA ILE A 62 -5.78 -7.79 1.61
C ILE A 62 -5.58 -9.29 1.83
N HIS A 63 -5.26 -10.07 0.77
CA HIS A 63 -4.96 -11.49 0.94
C HIS A 63 -3.75 -11.74 1.85
N ASN A 64 -2.70 -10.92 1.72
CA ASN A 64 -1.57 -10.99 2.64
C ASN A 64 -1.95 -10.66 4.08
N MET A 65 -2.79 -9.64 4.28
CA MET A 65 -3.18 -9.18 5.62
C MET A 65 -4.11 -10.17 6.33
N GLU A 66 -5.11 -10.71 5.62
CA GLU A 66 -6.18 -11.53 6.22
C GLU A 66 -5.86 -13.02 6.25
N ALA A 67 -5.14 -13.54 5.25
CA ALA A 67 -4.95 -14.97 5.08
C ALA A 67 -3.48 -15.39 4.96
N SER A 68 -2.51 -14.50 5.20
CA SER A 68 -1.08 -14.79 5.08
C SER A 68 -0.71 -15.48 3.75
N LEU A 69 -1.35 -15.06 2.65
CA LEU A 69 -1.20 -15.61 1.29
C LEU A 69 -1.63 -17.07 1.14
N SER A 70 -2.50 -17.58 2.00
CA SER A 70 -3.00 -18.95 1.90
C SER A 70 -4.14 -19.05 0.88
N PHE A 71 -3.84 -19.64 -0.27
CA PHE A 71 -4.82 -19.91 -1.33
C PHE A 71 -5.73 -21.13 -1.04
N THR A 72 -5.64 -21.72 0.14
CA THR A 72 -6.49 -22.85 0.58
C THR A 72 -7.57 -22.40 1.57
N ARG A 73 -7.65 -21.09 1.85
CA ARG A 73 -8.54 -20.50 2.85
C ARG A 73 -9.42 -19.43 2.27
N HIS A 74 -10.63 -19.31 2.80
CA HIS A 74 -11.56 -18.23 2.46
C HIS A 74 -10.99 -16.86 2.84
N LEU A 75 -11.12 -15.89 1.94
CA LEU A 75 -10.75 -14.50 2.23
C LEU A 75 -11.70 -13.83 3.24
N HIS A 76 -12.86 -14.42 3.51
CA HIS A 76 -13.82 -13.91 4.48
C HIS A 76 -13.32 -13.96 5.92
N ASN A 77 -12.71 -15.09 6.32
CA ASN A 77 -12.43 -15.41 7.73
C ASN A 77 -11.36 -16.49 7.94
N GLY A 78 -10.73 -16.97 6.86
CA GLY A 78 -9.67 -17.98 6.94
C GLY A 78 -10.16 -19.43 7.07
N ASP A 79 -11.47 -19.72 6.99
CA ASP A 79 -11.98 -21.09 6.94
C ASP A 79 -11.50 -21.85 5.69
N PRO A 80 -11.42 -23.20 5.72
CA PRO A 80 -11.00 -23.98 4.56
C PRO A 80 -11.95 -23.88 3.37
N LEU A 81 -11.43 -23.79 2.14
CA LEU A 81 -12.20 -23.75 0.89
C LEU A 81 -12.93 -25.08 0.56
N THR A 82 -12.67 -26.12 1.32
CA THR A 82 -13.35 -27.43 1.17
C THR A 82 -14.82 -27.41 1.56
N GLY A 83 -15.29 -26.38 2.24
CA GLY A 83 -16.66 -26.16 2.65
C GLY A 83 -17.04 -24.70 2.58
N ARG A 84 -18.31 -24.39 2.87
CA ARG A 84 -18.72 -22.99 3.14
C ARG A 84 -18.16 -22.54 4.49
N THR A 85 -17.99 -21.21 4.64
CA THR A 85 -17.55 -20.66 5.93
C THR A 85 -18.47 -21.09 7.07
N PHE A 86 -17.88 -21.50 8.19
CA PHE A 86 -18.59 -21.87 9.42
C PHE A 86 -18.42 -20.83 10.53
N GLN A 87 -17.36 -20.04 10.48
CA GLN A 87 -17.21 -18.83 11.29
C GLN A 87 -17.92 -17.65 10.62
N VAL A 88 -17.99 -16.51 11.33
CA VAL A 88 -18.60 -15.27 10.81
C VAL A 88 -17.72 -14.66 9.71
N PRO A 89 -18.30 -14.31 8.55
CA PRO A 89 -19.67 -14.55 8.08
C PRO A 89 -19.91 -16.02 7.69
N LYS A 90 -21.00 -16.64 8.22
CA LYS A 90 -21.33 -18.05 7.94
C LYS A 90 -21.98 -18.25 6.57
N GLY A 91 -21.75 -19.47 5.99
CA GLY A 91 -22.46 -19.93 4.79
C GLY A 91 -21.94 -19.32 3.49
N ARG A 92 -20.72 -18.81 3.47
CA ARG A 92 -20.11 -18.17 2.29
C ARG A 92 -19.15 -19.12 1.54
N PRO A 93 -18.99 -18.93 0.23
CA PRO A 93 -19.76 -18.12 -0.74
C PRO A 93 -21.23 -18.58 -0.85
N LEU A 94 -22.13 -17.64 -1.22
CA LEU A 94 -23.57 -17.99 -1.40
C LEU A 94 -23.81 -18.80 -2.67
N ARG A 95 -23.03 -18.56 -3.73
CA ARG A 95 -23.14 -19.24 -5.02
C ARG A 95 -22.05 -20.30 -5.15
N GLY A 96 -22.25 -21.24 -6.06
CA GLY A 96 -21.34 -22.35 -6.29
C GLY A 96 -21.47 -23.47 -5.25
N ASN A 97 -20.63 -24.48 -5.35
CA ASN A 97 -20.55 -25.61 -4.41
C ASN A 97 -19.08 -25.88 -4.05
N PRO A 98 -18.82 -26.31 -2.78
CA PRO A 98 -17.47 -26.69 -2.40
C PRO A 98 -16.98 -27.96 -3.14
N PRO A 99 -15.67 -28.14 -3.32
CA PRO A 99 -14.63 -27.21 -2.91
C PRO A 99 -14.61 -25.96 -3.78
N PHE A 100 -14.42 -24.79 -3.18
CA PHE A 100 -14.35 -23.53 -3.89
C PHE A 100 -12.90 -23.24 -4.35
N SER A 101 -12.77 -22.55 -5.50
CA SER A 101 -11.53 -21.88 -5.84
C SER A 101 -11.32 -20.67 -4.92
N TRP A 102 -10.06 -20.27 -4.75
CA TRP A 102 -9.77 -19.07 -3.95
C TRP A 102 -10.38 -17.81 -4.59
N GLU A 103 -10.37 -17.74 -5.93
CA GLU A 103 -10.91 -16.63 -6.72
C GLU A 103 -12.42 -16.48 -6.50
N GLU A 104 -13.19 -17.56 -6.54
CA GLU A 104 -14.63 -17.53 -6.23
C GLU A 104 -14.89 -17.00 -4.82
N SER A 105 -14.13 -17.47 -3.86
CA SER A 105 -14.22 -17.02 -2.47
C SER A 105 -13.83 -15.55 -2.32
N ALA A 106 -12.76 -15.11 -2.98
CA ALA A 106 -12.30 -13.74 -2.91
C ALA A 106 -13.32 -12.77 -3.53
N VAL A 107 -13.89 -13.09 -4.68
CA VAL A 107 -14.96 -12.31 -5.31
C VAL A 107 -16.17 -12.17 -4.38
N ASP A 108 -16.62 -13.27 -3.75
CA ASP A 108 -17.75 -13.21 -2.82
C ASP A 108 -17.43 -12.37 -1.57
N ALA A 109 -16.23 -12.48 -1.03
CA ALA A 109 -15.79 -11.70 0.13
C ALA A 109 -15.75 -10.18 -0.15
N LEU A 110 -15.21 -9.80 -1.31
CA LEU A 110 -15.10 -8.40 -1.73
C LEU A 110 -16.47 -7.79 -2.04
N ASN A 111 -17.35 -8.56 -2.70
CA ASN A 111 -18.73 -8.17 -2.98
C ASN A 111 -19.56 -8.00 -1.67
N LEU A 112 -19.34 -8.87 -0.69
CA LEU A 112 -19.98 -8.74 0.64
C LEU A 112 -19.63 -7.40 1.31
N ARG A 113 -18.42 -6.90 1.08
CA ARG A 113 -17.97 -5.59 1.54
C ARG A 113 -18.43 -4.42 0.66
N LYS A 114 -19.17 -4.69 -0.40
CA LYS A 114 -19.67 -3.70 -1.37
C LYS A 114 -18.54 -2.94 -2.07
N LEU A 115 -17.39 -3.59 -2.25
CA LEU A 115 -16.29 -3.06 -3.03
C LEU A 115 -16.52 -3.38 -4.52
N GLY A 116 -16.13 -2.46 -5.40
CA GLY A 116 -16.33 -2.63 -6.84
C GLY A 116 -15.92 -1.39 -7.64
N PRO A 117 -16.36 -1.27 -8.91
CA PRO A 117 -15.96 -0.19 -9.80
C PRO A 117 -16.34 1.20 -9.29
N GLN A 118 -17.41 1.30 -8.48
CA GLN A 118 -17.89 2.54 -7.89
C GLN A 118 -17.07 3.02 -6.68
N THR A 119 -16.13 2.20 -6.19
CA THR A 119 -15.28 2.55 -5.06
C THR A 119 -14.22 3.55 -5.51
N ASP A 120 -13.90 4.52 -4.65
CA ASP A 120 -12.77 5.42 -4.87
C ASP A 120 -11.46 4.64 -4.71
N TRP A 121 -10.79 4.41 -5.84
CA TRP A 121 -9.50 3.72 -5.91
C TRP A 121 -8.31 4.66 -6.07
N SER A 122 -8.49 5.97 -5.80
CA SER A 122 -7.38 6.89 -5.56
C SER A 122 -6.50 6.38 -4.40
N LEU A 123 -5.29 6.89 -4.26
CA LEU A 123 -4.40 6.51 -3.16
C LEU A 123 -5.11 6.59 -1.80
N SER A 124 -5.71 7.73 -1.51
CA SER A 124 -6.39 7.96 -0.23
C SER A 124 -7.66 7.12 -0.07
N GLY A 125 -8.42 6.94 -1.14
CA GLY A 125 -9.60 6.08 -1.15
C GLY A 125 -9.23 4.62 -0.90
N LEU A 126 -8.17 4.13 -1.53
CA LEU A 126 -7.65 2.78 -1.34
C LEU A 126 -7.19 2.54 0.11
N LEU A 127 -6.44 3.48 0.71
CA LEU A 127 -5.99 3.37 2.10
C LEU A 127 -7.17 3.41 3.07
N TYR A 128 -8.21 4.22 2.80
CA TYR A 128 -9.44 4.23 3.55
C TYR A 128 -10.16 2.87 3.51
N GLN A 129 -10.27 2.23 2.33
CA GLN A 129 -10.86 0.90 2.23
C GLN A 129 -10.05 -0.15 2.98
N ILE A 130 -8.72 -0.10 2.92
CA ILE A 130 -7.85 -1.02 3.65
C ILE A 130 -8.01 -0.84 5.16
N GLU A 131 -7.98 0.40 5.69
CA GLU A 131 -8.18 0.64 7.12
C GLU A 131 -9.56 0.15 7.57
N GLY A 132 -10.60 0.43 6.77
CA GLY A 132 -11.96 -0.05 7.01
C GLY A 132 -12.10 -1.57 6.97
N TYR A 133 -11.20 -2.27 6.28
CA TYR A 133 -11.15 -3.73 6.26
C TYR A 133 -10.80 -4.30 7.63
N ASN A 134 -9.80 -3.71 8.30
CA ASN A 134 -9.43 -4.04 9.68
C ASN A 134 -10.44 -3.51 10.72
N GLY A 135 -11.22 -2.47 10.34
CA GLY A 135 -12.11 -1.76 11.25
C GLY A 135 -11.50 -0.47 11.82
N TRP A 136 -12.35 0.35 12.41
CA TRP A 136 -12.04 1.74 12.79
C TRP A 136 -11.59 1.89 14.26
N GLY A 137 -11.31 0.79 14.97
CA GLY A 137 -11.01 0.79 16.41
C GLY A 137 -9.83 1.70 16.78
N TYR A 138 -8.75 1.67 15.99
CA TYR A 138 -7.60 2.56 16.22
C TYR A 138 -8.01 4.03 16.12
N ARG A 139 -8.66 4.39 15.04
CA ARG A 139 -9.07 5.77 14.79
C ARG A 139 -10.08 6.31 15.80
N LEU A 140 -10.96 5.47 16.27
CA LEU A 140 -12.03 5.86 17.20
C LEU A 140 -11.56 5.90 18.67
N TYR A 141 -10.69 4.99 19.07
CA TYR A 141 -10.33 4.81 20.48
C TYR A 141 -8.87 5.14 20.79
N HIS A 142 -7.98 5.11 19.78
CA HIS A 142 -6.56 5.36 19.90
C HIS A 142 -6.05 6.25 18.77
N PRO A 143 -6.64 7.46 18.55
CA PRO A 143 -6.35 8.32 17.41
C PRO A 143 -4.90 8.83 17.35
N TYR A 144 -4.17 8.72 18.46
CA TYR A 144 -2.74 9.04 18.56
C TYR A 144 -1.81 7.92 18.05
N VAL A 145 -2.37 6.74 17.71
CA VAL A 145 -1.60 5.62 17.14
C VAL A 145 -2.05 5.38 15.71
N PRO A 146 -1.25 5.76 14.70
CA PRO A 146 -1.49 5.33 13.33
C PRO A 146 -1.57 3.81 13.26
N THR A 147 -2.69 3.29 12.74
CA THR A 147 -2.97 1.85 12.80
C THR A 147 -1.82 1.01 12.26
N PRO A 148 -1.33 0.01 13.01
CA PRO A 148 -0.29 -0.90 12.52
C PRO A 148 -0.72 -1.72 11.31
N TYR A 149 -2.02 -1.89 11.09
CA TYR A 149 -2.55 -2.54 9.90
C TYR A 149 -2.15 -1.82 8.60
N LEU A 150 -1.97 -0.49 8.65
CA LEU A 150 -1.44 0.32 7.56
C LEU A 150 0.06 0.57 7.69
N TRP A 151 0.57 0.92 8.89
CA TRP A 151 1.84 1.62 9.03
C TRP A 151 2.93 0.85 9.77
N SER A 152 2.69 -0.39 10.21
CA SER A 152 3.74 -1.20 10.83
C SER A 152 4.89 -1.42 9.84
N PHE A 153 6.13 -1.36 10.32
CA PHE A 153 7.40 -1.38 9.59
C PHE A 153 7.80 -0.04 8.94
N ALA A 154 7.05 1.03 9.20
CA ALA A 154 7.43 2.39 8.78
C ALA A 154 7.67 3.31 9.98
N ASN A 155 8.12 4.54 9.68
CA ASN A 155 8.35 5.61 10.64
C ASN A 155 7.11 6.03 11.43
N HIS A 156 5.91 5.85 10.87
CA HIS A 156 4.65 6.30 11.46
C HIS A 156 4.18 5.46 12.65
N TYR A 157 4.61 4.20 12.77
CA TYR A 157 4.18 3.30 13.82
C TYR A 157 5.35 2.86 14.70
N ARG A 158 5.19 2.96 16.03
CA ARG A 158 6.17 2.51 17.01
C ARG A 158 5.63 1.37 17.86
N SER A 159 4.54 1.60 18.56
CA SER A 159 3.89 0.64 19.45
C SER A 159 2.41 1.00 19.63
N GLY A 160 1.70 0.21 20.38
CA GLY A 160 0.26 0.33 20.60
C GLY A 160 -0.53 -0.58 19.69
N LYS A 161 -1.14 -1.62 20.24
CA LYS A 161 -2.01 -2.54 19.47
C LYS A 161 -2.99 -3.29 20.38
N TYR A 162 -4.06 -3.78 19.77
CA TYR A 162 -4.89 -4.79 20.39
C TYR A 162 -4.14 -6.12 20.44
N VAL A 163 -4.02 -6.70 21.64
CA VAL A 163 -3.34 -8.00 21.89
C VAL A 163 -4.33 -9.15 21.97
N ALA A 164 -5.60 -8.84 22.24
CA ALA A 164 -6.76 -9.72 22.16
C ALA A 164 -7.97 -8.87 21.81
N ASP A 165 -9.12 -9.50 21.56
CA ASP A 165 -10.37 -8.79 21.29
C ASP A 165 -10.72 -7.85 22.46
N GLY A 166 -10.87 -6.55 22.17
CA GLY A 166 -11.11 -5.50 23.15
C GLY A 166 -9.98 -5.18 24.11
N THR A 167 -8.82 -5.87 24.04
CA THR A 167 -7.69 -5.66 24.97
C THR A 167 -6.56 -4.88 24.30
N TRP A 168 -6.35 -3.65 24.77
CA TRP A 168 -5.30 -2.75 24.28
C TRP A 168 -3.99 -2.87 25.07
N SER A 169 -2.85 -2.66 24.39
CA SER A 169 -1.52 -2.52 25.01
C SER A 169 -0.74 -1.41 24.31
N ASP A 170 -0.34 -0.40 25.07
CA ASP A 170 0.47 0.73 24.57
C ASP A 170 1.88 0.33 24.16
N THR A 171 2.42 -0.73 24.75
CA THR A 171 3.81 -1.18 24.55
C THR A 171 3.95 -2.30 23.53
N ALA A 172 2.88 -3.01 23.23
CA ALA A 172 2.91 -4.11 22.28
C ALA A 172 3.17 -3.59 20.84
N VAL A 173 4.01 -4.31 20.10
CA VAL A 173 4.41 -3.95 18.72
C VAL A 173 3.87 -4.97 17.74
N SER A 174 3.33 -4.50 16.62
CA SER A 174 2.90 -5.38 15.53
C SER A 174 4.10 -6.02 14.84
N LYS A 175 4.00 -7.33 14.62
CA LYS A 175 4.99 -8.12 13.87
C LYS A 175 4.60 -8.31 12.39
N GLN A 176 3.40 -7.90 12.01
CA GLN A 176 2.91 -7.94 10.64
C GLN A 176 3.29 -6.64 9.93
N CYS A 177 3.73 -6.72 8.68
CA CYS A 177 3.97 -5.54 7.84
C CYS A 177 2.65 -4.83 7.56
N GLY A 178 2.64 -3.51 7.63
CA GLY A 178 1.47 -2.71 7.30
C GLY A 178 1.17 -2.71 5.79
N ALA A 179 -0.13 -2.70 5.47
CA ALA A 179 -0.60 -2.74 4.09
C ALA A 179 -0.11 -1.55 3.26
N ALA A 180 -0.15 -0.33 3.82
CA ALA A 180 0.36 0.87 3.16
C ALA A 180 1.87 0.81 2.92
N VAL A 181 2.61 0.13 3.80
CA VAL A 181 4.06 -0.06 3.66
C VAL A 181 4.39 -1.00 2.49
N ILE A 182 3.62 -2.07 2.30
CA ILE A 182 3.73 -2.95 1.13
C ILE A 182 3.45 -2.17 -0.16
N LEU A 183 2.34 -1.41 -0.19
CA LEU A 183 1.98 -0.56 -1.33
C LEU A 183 3.03 0.51 -1.61
N ARG A 184 3.58 1.14 -0.56
CA ARG A 184 4.67 2.11 -0.68
C ARG A 184 5.89 1.46 -1.34
N ARG A 185 6.28 0.25 -0.92
CA ARG A 185 7.39 -0.46 -1.53
C ARG A 185 7.13 -0.82 -3.00
N MET A 186 5.91 -1.27 -3.32
CA MET A 186 5.52 -1.56 -4.69
C MET A 186 5.56 -0.30 -5.58
N ALA A 187 5.13 0.86 -5.05
CA ALA A 187 5.23 2.14 -5.75
C ALA A 187 6.68 2.58 -5.93
N GLU A 188 7.51 2.54 -4.87
CA GLU A 188 8.95 2.85 -4.95
C GLU A 188 9.69 1.98 -5.96
N THR A 189 9.25 0.74 -6.13
CA THR A 189 9.81 -0.20 -7.11
C THR A 189 9.16 -0.13 -8.49
N GLY A 190 8.16 0.77 -8.74
CA GLY A 190 7.47 0.97 -10.02
C GLY A 190 6.60 -0.21 -10.46
N ILE A 191 6.21 -1.05 -9.49
CA ILE A 191 5.30 -2.19 -9.72
C ILE A 191 3.87 -1.69 -9.89
N ILE A 192 3.52 -0.65 -9.15
CA ILE A 192 2.21 0.01 -9.20
C ILE A 192 2.39 1.53 -9.33
N GLU A 193 1.37 2.16 -9.94
CA GLU A 193 1.21 3.60 -9.98
C GLU A 193 -0.20 3.95 -9.52
N PHE A 194 -0.35 5.11 -8.89
CA PHE A 194 -1.66 5.64 -8.53
C PHE A 194 -2.15 6.61 -9.60
N ALA A 195 -3.47 6.63 -9.82
CA ALA A 195 -4.09 7.47 -10.85
C ALA A 195 -4.03 8.98 -10.54
N ASP A 196 -3.71 9.33 -9.30
CA ASP A 196 -3.69 10.72 -8.86
C ASP A 196 -2.56 11.48 -9.54
N GLN A 197 -2.91 12.54 -10.25
CA GLN A 197 -1.93 13.41 -10.89
C GLN A 197 -1.24 14.29 -9.84
N PRO A 198 0.10 14.40 -9.88
CA PRO A 198 0.79 15.30 -8.97
C PRO A 198 0.46 16.76 -9.29
N VAL A 199 0.21 17.53 -8.24
CA VAL A 199 0.06 18.99 -8.35
C VAL A 199 1.41 19.60 -7.99
N PRO A 200 1.99 20.49 -8.86
CA PRO A 200 3.25 21.13 -8.56
C PRO A 200 3.20 21.87 -7.21
N ALA A 201 4.12 21.55 -6.31
CA ALA A 201 4.26 22.30 -5.07
C ALA A 201 4.87 23.67 -5.35
N THR A 202 4.44 24.67 -4.59
CA THR A 202 5.03 26.03 -4.64
C THR A 202 6.40 26.11 -3.95
N ASN A 203 6.88 25.01 -3.38
CA ASN A 203 8.14 24.94 -2.67
C ASN A 203 9.33 25.03 -3.62
N ALA A 204 10.41 25.67 -3.16
CA ALA A 204 11.63 25.77 -3.93
C ALA A 204 12.18 24.41 -4.33
N GLN A 205 12.41 24.22 -5.63
CA GLN A 205 13.01 23.02 -6.16
C GLN A 205 14.48 22.92 -5.68
N PRO A 206 14.94 21.75 -5.19
CA PRO A 206 16.35 21.55 -4.85
C PRO A 206 17.23 21.52 -6.10
N LEU A 207 18.55 21.51 -5.91
CA LEU A 207 19.49 21.37 -7.02
C LEU A 207 19.18 20.11 -7.83
N VAL A 208 19.07 20.29 -9.14
CA VAL A 208 18.81 19.19 -10.07
C VAL A 208 20.12 18.47 -10.33
N VAL A 209 20.12 17.14 -10.13
CA VAL A 209 21.25 16.28 -10.42
C VAL A 209 21.13 15.69 -11.83
N SER A 210 22.26 15.36 -12.44
CA SER A 210 22.29 14.65 -13.71
C SER A 210 21.86 13.19 -13.55
N TYR A 211 21.22 12.66 -14.59
CA TYR A 211 20.89 11.25 -14.70
C TYR A 211 22.13 10.37 -14.58
N ALA A 212 22.03 9.26 -13.88
CA ALA A 212 23.12 8.31 -13.72
C ALA A 212 22.66 6.88 -14.01
N VAL A 213 23.33 6.19 -14.96
CA VAL A 213 23.07 4.79 -15.28
C VAL A 213 23.39 3.88 -14.09
N GLN A 214 24.43 4.22 -13.32
CA GLN A 214 24.82 3.53 -12.10
C GLN A 214 24.72 4.47 -10.90
N LYS A 215 24.56 3.92 -9.71
CA LYS A 215 24.51 4.71 -8.49
C LYS A 215 25.84 5.45 -8.29
N PRO A 216 25.82 6.77 -8.12
CA PRO A 216 27.03 7.56 -7.85
C PRO A 216 27.73 7.10 -6.58
N SER A 217 29.04 7.24 -6.54
CA SER A 217 29.85 7.01 -5.33
C SER A 217 30.20 8.31 -4.59
N ASP A 218 30.05 9.47 -5.24
CA ASP A 218 30.33 10.77 -4.65
C ASP A 218 29.25 11.12 -3.59
N PRO A 219 29.65 11.33 -2.31
CA PRO A 219 28.71 11.64 -1.24
C PRO A 219 27.90 12.93 -1.48
N ALA A 220 28.47 13.94 -2.16
CA ALA A 220 27.75 15.18 -2.47
C ALA A 220 26.65 14.94 -3.49
N ILE A 221 26.92 14.18 -4.54
CA ILE A 221 25.93 13.80 -5.56
C ILE A 221 24.85 12.92 -4.95
N LEU A 222 25.23 11.93 -4.11
CA LEU A 222 24.28 11.09 -3.38
C LEU A 222 23.30 11.93 -2.55
N LYS A 223 23.85 12.90 -1.80
CA LYS A 223 23.04 13.78 -0.95
C LYS A 223 22.09 14.66 -1.78
N GLN A 224 22.59 15.25 -2.86
CA GLN A 224 21.76 16.07 -3.77
C GLN A 224 20.64 15.24 -4.41
N ALA A 225 20.96 14.01 -4.84
CA ALA A 225 19.96 13.11 -5.40
C ALA A 225 18.90 12.69 -4.38
N GLU A 226 19.29 12.39 -3.12
CA GLU A 226 18.35 12.14 -2.04
C GLU A 226 17.44 13.34 -1.77
N ASP A 227 17.97 14.55 -1.76
CA ASP A 227 17.19 15.74 -1.52
C ASP A 227 16.18 15.99 -2.65
N LEU A 228 16.61 15.77 -3.91
CA LEU A 228 15.72 15.80 -5.06
C LEU A 228 14.62 14.72 -4.96
N GLN A 229 14.96 13.50 -4.60
CA GLN A 229 14.01 12.40 -4.41
C GLN A 229 13.01 12.70 -3.28
N LYS A 230 13.47 13.26 -2.16
CA LYS A 230 12.60 13.71 -1.06
C LYS A 230 11.67 14.83 -1.51
N TRP A 231 12.16 15.78 -2.28
CA TRP A 231 11.33 16.84 -2.85
C TRP A 231 10.29 16.29 -3.84
N LEU A 232 10.67 15.39 -4.74
CA LEU A 232 9.73 14.72 -5.64
C LEU A 232 8.62 14.00 -4.87
N ASN A 233 8.95 13.37 -3.75
CA ASN A 233 7.98 12.69 -2.89
C ASN A 233 7.03 13.63 -2.13
N THR A 234 7.21 14.96 -2.21
CA THR A 234 6.23 15.92 -1.68
C THR A 234 5.03 16.10 -2.61
N PHE A 235 5.12 15.63 -3.86
CA PHE A 235 4.03 15.72 -4.84
C PHE A 235 3.13 14.49 -4.73
N PRO A 236 1.80 14.65 -4.68
CA PRO A 236 0.86 13.53 -4.66
C PRO A 236 1.07 12.58 -5.84
N GLY A 237 1.07 11.28 -5.55
CA GLY A 237 1.25 10.25 -6.58
C GLY A 237 2.69 10.02 -7.06
N ILE A 238 3.67 10.69 -6.46
CA ILE A 238 5.11 10.45 -6.71
C ILE A 238 5.72 9.67 -5.53
N PHE A 239 6.31 8.52 -5.84
CA PHE A 239 6.91 7.63 -4.84
C PHE A 239 8.25 7.10 -5.38
N VAL A 240 9.34 7.80 -5.07
CA VAL A 240 10.72 7.40 -5.39
C VAL A 240 11.46 7.09 -4.10
N LYS A 241 12.26 6.04 -4.12
CA LYS A 241 13.13 5.71 -2.99
C LYS A 241 14.21 6.79 -2.83
N PRO A 242 14.36 7.45 -1.67
CA PRO A 242 15.42 8.40 -1.42
C PRO A 242 16.72 7.64 -1.14
N ASP A 243 17.36 7.11 -2.16
CA ASP A 243 18.58 6.30 -2.08
C ASP A 243 19.81 6.96 -2.68
N GLY A 244 19.65 8.19 -3.15
CA GLY A 244 20.74 8.95 -3.77
C GLY A 244 21.09 8.50 -5.19
N TRP A 245 20.30 7.61 -5.82
CA TRP A 245 20.52 7.21 -7.21
C TRP A 245 19.58 7.94 -8.16
N PRO A 246 20.07 8.95 -8.94
CA PRO A 246 19.24 9.69 -9.90
C PRO A 246 19.11 8.90 -11.22
N GLY A 247 18.63 7.66 -11.12
CA GLY A 247 18.41 6.77 -12.25
C GLY A 247 17.04 6.99 -12.91
N GLN A 248 16.64 6.01 -13.73
CA GLN A 248 15.43 6.07 -14.56
C GLN A 248 14.18 6.51 -13.78
N ARG A 249 13.94 5.97 -12.59
CA ARG A 249 12.74 6.26 -11.78
C ARG A 249 12.71 7.67 -11.26
N THR A 250 13.87 8.18 -10.80
CA THR A 250 14.00 9.58 -10.37
C THR A 250 13.74 10.50 -11.55
N SER A 251 14.28 10.15 -12.73
CA SER A 251 14.09 10.91 -13.96
C SER A 251 12.64 10.89 -14.47
N ASP A 252 11.96 9.74 -14.40
CA ASP A 252 10.53 9.62 -14.74
C ASP A 252 9.66 10.44 -13.80
N ALA A 253 9.94 10.40 -12.49
CA ALA A 253 9.25 11.20 -11.51
C ALA A 253 9.48 12.70 -11.72
N TYR A 254 10.72 13.08 -12.02
CA TYR A 254 11.08 14.47 -12.34
C TYR A 254 10.32 14.98 -13.56
N ARG A 255 10.26 14.17 -14.63
CA ARG A 255 9.50 14.50 -15.84
C ARG A 255 8.01 14.67 -15.56
N ARG A 256 7.41 13.84 -14.71
CA ARG A 256 5.99 13.97 -14.36
C ARG A 256 5.68 15.31 -13.70
N ILE A 257 6.63 15.88 -12.96
CA ILE A 257 6.46 17.16 -12.26
C ILE A 257 6.82 18.36 -13.15
N THR A 258 7.94 18.24 -13.90
CA THR A 258 8.53 19.39 -14.62
C THR A 258 8.28 19.38 -16.12
N GLY A 259 7.81 18.25 -16.67
CA GLY A 259 7.65 18.05 -18.12
C GLY A 259 8.91 17.60 -18.84
N VAL A 260 10.09 17.62 -18.19
CA VAL A 260 11.37 17.26 -18.80
C VAL A 260 12.09 16.18 -17.98
N PHE A 261 12.92 15.37 -18.63
CA PHE A 261 13.76 14.40 -17.96
C PHE A 261 14.93 15.08 -17.22
N LEU A 262 15.59 14.32 -16.31
CA LEU A 262 16.84 14.79 -15.73
C LEU A 262 17.89 15.06 -16.81
N PRO A 263 18.77 16.07 -16.61
CA PRO A 263 19.87 16.33 -17.53
C PRO A 263 20.72 15.07 -17.75
N GLY A 264 21.01 14.76 -19.01
CA GLY A 264 21.79 13.57 -19.37
C GLY A 264 21.00 12.25 -19.41
N ASP A 265 19.69 12.28 -19.26
CA ASP A 265 18.86 11.10 -19.50
C ASP A 265 18.81 10.81 -21.02
N PRO A 266 19.13 9.58 -21.46
CA PRO A 266 19.18 9.26 -22.90
C PRO A 266 17.83 9.35 -23.61
N ARG A 267 16.74 9.56 -22.86
CA ARG A 267 15.37 9.74 -23.39
C ARG A 267 14.94 11.22 -23.47
N ALA A 268 15.84 12.15 -23.09
CA ALA A 268 15.58 13.60 -23.09
C ALA A 268 15.47 14.18 -24.50
#